data_cdef00fb99e00c2399d95fb430845c14
#
_entry.id   cdef00fb99e00c2399d95fb430845c14
#
_cell.length_a   1.000
_cell.length_b   1.000
_cell.length_c   1.000
_cell.angle_alpha   90.00
_cell.angle_beta   90.00
_cell.angle_gamma   90.00
#
_symmetry.space_group_name_H-M   'P 1'
#
loop_
_entity.id
_entity.type
_entity.pdbx_description
1 polymer ?
#
loop_
_entity_poly.entity_id
_entity_poly.type
_entity_poly.pdbx_seq_one_letter_code
_entity_poly.pdbx_strand_id
1 'polypeptide(L)'
;LLGGCGEKFPPVNGCVPAGGMKPTCSFSSPEDMELLPDGHTLLISQMGTPDGRRPGSFALFDTRSETITRLPQFSASDEPPWGDAACTKPPGPAFSPHGIDLGRRADGQWQVLAVNHGGRESVEFFQLLEESEGYRLAWRGCALPPADSHMNDVSALPGGGFVATHMFARSSPSIGPVS
;
A
#
# COMPACT_ATOMS: atom_id res chain seq x y z
N LEU A 1 13.90 -34.51 12.69
CA LEU A 1 12.44 -34.23 12.72
C LEU A 1 12.24 -32.87 13.36
N LEU A 2 12.18 -31.81 12.56
CA LEU A 2 11.77 -30.49 12.99
C LEU A 2 10.22 -30.48 12.96
N GLY A 3 9.62 -30.59 14.15
CA GLY A 3 8.19 -30.38 14.30
C GLY A 3 7.87 -28.93 14.00
N GLY A 4 7.21 -28.66 12.89
CA GLY A 4 6.70 -27.33 12.58
C GLY A 4 5.69 -26.92 13.66
N CYS A 5 5.83 -25.71 14.18
CA CYS A 5 4.88 -25.09 15.09
C CYS A 5 3.54 -24.90 14.35
N GLY A 6 2.70 -25.91 14.41
CA GLY A 6 1.33 -25.84 13.90
C GLY A 6 0.36 -25.43 14.99
N GLU A 7 0.57 -24.31 15.67
CA GLU A 7 -0.49 -23.72 16.47
C GLU A 7 -1.55 -23.19 15.50
N LYS A 8 -2.65 -23.90 15.41
CA LYS A 8 -3.85 -23.40 14.74
C LYS A 8 -4.44 -22.31 15.62
N PHE A 9 -4.11 -21.06 15.33
CA PHE A 9 -4.83 -19.96 15.94
C PHE A 9 -6.31 -20.08 15.56
N PRO A 10 -7.24 -19.94 16.53
CA PRO A 10 -8.64 -19.93 16.20
C PRO A 10 -8.89 -18.78 15.21
N PRO A 11 -9.76 -18.99 14.19
CA PRO A 11 -10.07 -17.91 13.25
C PRO A 11 -10.61 -16.71 14.03
N VAL A 12 -10.12 -15.52 13.70
CA VAL A 12 -10.65 -14.27 14.26
C VAL A 12 -12.05 -14.08 13.69
N ASN A 13 -13.05 -14.56 14.41
CA ASN A 13 -14.44 -14.46 14.02
C ASN A 13 -15.04 -13.19 14.61
N GLY A 14 -15.15 -12.18 13.77
CA GLY A 14 -15.79 -10.91 14.12
C GLY A 14 -14.86 -9.89 14.77
N CYS A 15 -15.36 -8.67 14.87
CA CYS A 15 -14.67 -7.49 15.40
C CYS A 15 -14.91 -7.35 16.91
N VAL A 16 -14.59 -8.39 17.67
CA VAL A 16 -14.83 -8.43 19.12
C VAL A 16 -13.52 -8.24 19.87
N PRO A 17 -13.46 -7.29 20.83
CA PRO A 17 -12.28 -7.12 21.68
C PRO A 17 -11.93 -8.41 22.42
N ALA A 18 -10.65 -8.76 22.43
CA ALA A 18 -10.15 -9.93 23.14
C ALA A 18 -8.71 -9.69 23.64
N GLY A 19 -8.37 -10.19 24.82
CA GLY A 19 -7.02 -10.13 25.36
C GLY A 19 -6.48 -8.70 25.58
N GLY A 20 -7.34 -7.72 25.83
CA GLY A 20 -6.95 -6.31 25.94
C GLY A 20 -6.75 -5.58 24.60
N MET A 21 -6.95 -6.26 23.48
CA MET A 21 -6.90 -5.68 22.13
C MET A 21 -8.30 -5.36 21.63
N LYS A 22 -8.44 -4.21 20.98
CA LYS A 22 -9.66 -3.79 20.29
C LYS A 22 -9.39 -3.79 18.79
N PRO A 23 -9.92 -4.75 18.02
CA PRO A 23 -9.71 -4.78 16.58
C PRO A 23 -10.50 -3.65 15.91
N THR A 24 -9.89 -2.98 14.94
CA THR A 24 -10.58 -2.07 14.02
C THR A 24 -10.84 -2.82 12.72
N CYS A 25 -12.10 -3.07 12.42
CA CYS A 25 -12.53 -3.76 11.21
C CYS A 25 -13.07 -2.76 10.19
N SER A 26 -13.56 -3.20 9.04
CA SER A 26 -14.05 -2.38 7.92
C SER A 26 -12.99 -2.00 6.88
N PHE A 27 -11.79 -2.54 6.99
CA PHE A 27 -10.79 -2.51 5.93
C PHE A 27 -10.99 -3.68 4.94
N SER A 28 -10.51 -3.49 3.71
CA SER A 28 -10.60 -4.51 2.66
C SER A 28 -9.21 -5.07 2.36
N SER A 29 -8.83 -6.15 3.04
CA SER A 29 -7.48 -6.73 2.97
C SER A 29 -6.41 -5.66 3.24
N PRO A 30 -6.38 -5.08 4.45
CA PRO A 30 -5.34 -4.14 4.83
C PRO A 30 -4.00 -4.87 4.85
N GLU A 31 -2.99 -4.27 4.27
CA GLU A 31 -1.71 -4.93 4.07
C GLU A 31 -0.59 -4.21 4.82
N ASP A 32 -0.55 -2.91 4.69
CA ASP A 32 0.50 -2.10 5.30
C ASP A 32 -0.03 -0.73 5.75
N MET A 33 0.70 -0.04 6.64
CA MET A 33 0.29 1.24 7.17
C MET A 33 1.46 2.15 7.52
N GLU A 34 1.28 3.47 7.25
CA GLU A 34 2.23 4.50 7.56
C GLU A 34 1.62 5.62 8.42
N LEU A 35 2.36 6.05 9.44
CA LEU A 35 1.95 7.18 10.28
C LEU A 35 2.21 8.49 9.54
N LEU A 36 1.16 9.27 9.32
CA LEU A 36 1.26 10.56 8.64
C LEU A 36 1.87 11.66 9.52
N PRO A 37 2.30 12.79 8.93
CA PRO A 37 3.06 13.85 9.63
C PRO A 37 2.33 14.48 10.82
N ASP A 38 1.01 14.38 10.90
CA ASP A 38 0.23 14.86 12.04
C ASP A 38 0.40 14.01 13.32
N GLY A 39 1.04 12.84 13.22
CA GLY A 39 1.35 11.94 14.32
C GLY A 39 0.14 11.17 14.88
N HIS A 40 -0.99 11.14 14.20
CA HIS A 40 -2.19 10.40 14.64
C HIS A 40 -3.03 9.79 13.52
N THR A 41 -2.80 10.16 12.27
CA THR A 41 -3.47 9.55 11.13
C THR A 41 -2.59 8.47 10.52
N LEU A 42 -3.14 7.28 10.31
CA LEU A 42 -2.50 6.20 9.56
C LEU A 42 -3.01 6.20 8.13
N LEU A 43 -2.10 6.17 7.17
CA LEU A 43 -2.40 5.79 5.79
C LEU A 43 -2.32 4.28 5.71
N ILE A 44 -3.36 3.64 5.19
CA ILE A 44 -3.47 2.18 5.11
C ILE A 44 -3.65 1.77 3.66
N SER A 45 -2.77 0.87 3.18
CA SER A 45 -2.96 0.19 1.92
C SER A 45 -3.98 -0.94 2.06
N GLN A 46 -4.87 -1.07 1.10
CA GLN A 46 -5.89 -2.10 1.05
C GLN A 46 -5.81 -2.80 -0.32
N MET A 47 -5.38 -4.05 -0.34
CA MET A 47 -5.23 -4.81 -1.60
C MET A 47 -6.55 -5.01 -2.35
N GLY A 48 -7.69 -4.93 -1.66
CA GLY A 48 -8.97 -5.33 -2.23
C GLY A 48 -9.18 -6.84 -2.18
N THR A 49 -9.90 -7.41 -3.15
CA THR A 49 -10.13 -8.86 -3.19
C THR A 49 -9.27 -9.52 -4.26
N PRO A 50 -8.72 -10.74 -3.99
CA PRO A 50 -7.88 -11.46 -4.96
C PRO A 50 -8.58 -11.74 -6.30
N ASP A 51 -9.91 -11.82 -6.30
CA ASP A 51 -10.74 -12.00 -7.50
C ASP A 51 -11.03 -10.69 -8.26
N GLY A 52 -10.48 -9.56 -7.80
CA GLY A 52 -10.66 -8.23 -8.41
C GLY A 52 -12.07 -7.65 -8.29
N ARG A 53 -12.99 -8.30 -7.59
CA ARG A 53 -14.37 -7.79 -7.41
C ARG A 53 -14.42 -6.50 -6.61
N ARG A 54 -13.50 -6.32 -5.70
CA ARG A 54 -13.27 -5.07 -4.97
C ARG A 54 -11.85 -4.63 -5.26
N PRO A 55 -11.64 -3.55 -6.01
CA PRO A 55 -10.32 -3.00 -6.26
C PRO A 55 -9.68 -2.56 -4.95
N GLY A 56 -8.37 -2.51 -4.94
CA GLY A 56 -7.62 -1.96 -3.84
C GLY A 56 -7.80 -0.43 -3.76
N SER A 57 -7.43 0.11 -2.63
CA SER A 57 -7.54 1.53 -2.33
C SER A 57 -6.63 1.93 -1.19
N PHE A 58 -6.53 3.21 -0.93
CA PHE A 58 -6.02 3.71 0.34
C PHE A 58 -7.15 4.12 1.27
N ALA A 59 -6.88 4.03 2.57
CA ALA A 59 -7.73 4.59 3.61
C ALA A 59 -6.90 5.39 4.60
N LEU A 60 -7.51 6.39 5.21
CA LEU A 60 -6.99 7.09 6.38
C LEU A 60 -7.71 6.56 7.62
N PHE A 61 -6.95 6.34 8.68
CA PHE A 61 -7.49 5.99 9.99
C PHE A 61 -6.97 6.98 11.03
N ASP A 62 -7.86 7.79 11.56
CA ASP A 62 -7.53 8.68 12.67
C ASP A 62 -7.59 7.89 13.97
N THR A 63 -6.44 7.75 14.63
CA THR A 63 -6.29 6.94 15.86
C THR A 63 -6.93 7.59 17.11
N ARG A 64 -7.26 8.88 17.05
CA ARG A 64 -7.89 9.61 18.16
C ARG A 64 -9.41 9.50 18.12
N SER A 65 -10.00 9.69 16.94
CA SER A 65 -11.45 9.59 16.72
C SER A 65 -11.91 8.20 16.31
N GLU A 66 -10.97 7.31 15.95
CA GLU A 66 -11.23 5.99 15.37
C GLU A 66 -12.04 6.06 14.06
N THR A 67 -11.91 7.17 13.34
CA THR A 67 -12.63 7.40 12.08
C THR A 67 -11.84 6.86 10.90
N ILE A 68 -12.53 6.14 10.01
CA ILE A 68 -11.98 5.65 8.74
C ILE A 68 -12.50 6.49 7.59
N THR A 69 -11.60 7.10 6.82
CA THR A 69 -11.91 7.82 5.59
C THR A 69 -11.28 7.09 4.41
N ARG A 70 -12.10 6.63 3.47
CA ARG A 70 -11.58 6.05 2.22
C ARG A 70 -11.14 7.15 1.30
N LEU A 71 -9.90 7.08 0.84
CA LEU A 71 -9.43 8.04 -0.16
C LEU A 71 -10.06 7.73 -1.52
N PRO A 72 -10.51 8.77 -2.25
CA PRO A 72 -10.98 8.62 -3.62
C PRO A 72 -9.85 8.12 -4.52
N GLN A 73 -10.20 7.64 -5.71
CA GLN A 73 -9.18 7.35 -6.71
C GLN A 73 -8.37 8.62 -7.01
N PHE A 74 -7.05 8.46 -7.01
CA PHE A 74 -6.10 9.54 -7.28
C PHE A 74 -6.17 9.97 -8.74
N SER A 75 -6.00 11.26 -8.98
CA SER A 75 -5.76 11.84 -10.29
C SER A 75 -4.27 11.99 -10.57
N ALA A 76 -3.89 12.07 -11.84
CA ALA A 76 -2.55 12.51 -12.18
C ALA A 76 -2.34 13.96 -11.69
N SER A 77 -1.12 14.26 -11.30
CA SER A 77 -0.70 15.63 -10.99
C SER A 77 -0.30 16.36 -12.28
N ASP A 78 -0.55 17.66 -12.35
CA ASP A 78 -0.02 18.52 -13.41
C ASP A 78 1.48 18.88 -13.19
N GLU A 79 2.01 18.56 -12.03
CA GLU A 79 3.40 18.76 -11.67
C GLU A 79 4.34 17.77 -12.40
N PRO A 80 5.63 18.06 -12.53
CA PRO A 80 6.59 17.16 -13.18
C PRO A 80 6.54 15.74 -12.60
N PRO A 81 6.54 14.71 -13.46
CA PRO A 81 6.42 13.33 -13.00
C PRO A 81 7.67 12.87 -12.23
N TRP A 82 7.47 11.90 -11.35
CA TRP A 82 8.54 11.17 -10.67
C TRP A 82 8.70 9.78 -11.29
N GLY A 83 9.93 9.24 -11.26
CA GLY A 83 10.19 7.87 -11.70
C GLY A 83 10.36 7.68 -13.22
N ASP A 84 9.90 6.56 -13.74
CA ASP A 84 10.15 6.15 -15.11
C ASP A 84 9.30 6.91 -16.13
N ALA A 85 9.94 7.33 -17.22
CA ALA A 85 9.26 8.01 -18.33
C ALA A 85 8.17 7.16 -19.00
N ALA A 86 8.22 5.82 -18.84
CA ALA A 86 7.20 4.90 -19.32
C ALA A 86 5.90 4.96 -18.51
N CYS A 87 5.94 5.54 -17.30
CA CYS A 87 4.78 5.74 -16.44
C CYS A 87 4.01 6.99 -16.81
N THR A 88 3.18 6.91 -17.83
CA THR A 88 2.48 8.06 -18.42
C THR A 88 1.10 8.34 -17.82
N LYS A 89 0.56 7.45 -16.99
CA LYS A 89 -0.77 7.57 -16.38
C LYS A 89 -0.87 6.81 -15.06
N PRO A 90 -1.78 7.21 -14.17
CA PRO A 90 -2.04 6.50 -12.91
C PRO A 90 -2.37 5.02 -13.13
N PRO A 91 -2.22 4.18 -12.09
CA PRO A 91 -2.76 2.83 -12.13
C PRO A 91 -4.25 2.88 -12.38
N GLY A 92 -4.76 1.93 -13.16
CA GLY A 92 -6.17 1.85 -13.52
C GLY A 92 -7.06 1.37 -12.36
N PRO A 93 -8.32 1.06 -12.67
CA PRO A 93 -9.29 0.61 -11.66
C PRO A 93 -8.95 -0.73 -10.99
N ALA A 94 -7.98 -1.45 -11.55
CA ALA A 94 -7.48 -2.69 -10.94
C ALA A 94 -6.40 -2.45 -9.86
N PHE A 95 -6.12 -1.20 -9.48
CA PHE A 95 -5.14 -0.86 -8.45
C PHE A 95 -5.24 -1.77 -7.23
N SER A 96 -4.11 -2.34 -6.80
CA SER A 96 -4.02 -3.28 -5.69
C SER A 96 -2.73 -2.99 -4.90
N PRO A 97 -2.75 -1.99 -4.01
CA PRO A 97 -1.58 -1.61 -3.23
C PRO A 97 -1.26 -2.66 -2.18
N HIS A 98 0.04 -2.94 -2.04
CA HIS A 98 0.63 -3.84 -1.06
C HIS A 98 1.48 -3.05 -0.05
N GLY A 99 2.78 -3.35 0.09
CA GLY A 99 3.68 -2.59 0.96
C GLY A 99 3.76 -1.11 0.57
N ILE A 100 3.84 -0.23 1.54
CA ILE A 100 3.92 1.22 1.36
C ILE A 100 5.03 1.82 2.22
N ASP A 101 5.53 2.98 1.83
CA ASP A 101 6.43 3.76 2.67
C ASP A 101 6.21 5.26 2.48
N LEU A 102 6.34 6.02 3.55
CA LEU A 102 6.23 7.46 3.57
C LEU A 102 7.59 8.11 3.78
N GLY A 103 8.11 8.74 2.76
CA GLY A 103 9.40 9.42 2.81
C GLY A 103 9.31 10.91 2.51
N ARG A 104 10.29 11.67 2.99
CA ARG A 104 10.44 13.07 2.61
C ARG A 104 11.52 13.19 1.54
N ARG A 105 11.15 13.77 0.41
CA ARG A 105 12.07 14.03 -0.71
C ARG A 105 13.02 15.17 -0.39
N ALA A 106 14.11 15.27 -1.17
CA ALA A 106 15.10 16.35 -1.03
C ALA A 106 14.51 17.76 -1.27
N ASP A 107 13.44 17.86 -2.07
CA ASP A 107 12.68 19.10 -2.30
C ASP A 107 11.70 19.45 -1.17
N GLY A 108 11.66 18.62 -0.12
CA GLY A 108 10.81 18.80 1.04
C GLY A 108 9.37 18.28 0.89
N GLN A 109 9.00 17.76 -0.28
CA GLN A 109 7.67 17.17 -0.50
C GLN A 109 7.56 15.79 0.17
N TRP A 110 6.37 15.48 0.67
CA TRP A 110 6.07 14.14 1.16
C TRP A 110 5.72 13.21 0.02
N GLN A 111 6.37 12.05 -0.02
CA GLN A 111 6.17 11.01 -1.02
C GLN A 111 5.67 9.74 -0.35
N VAL A 112 4.57 9.20 -0.85
CA VAL A 112 4.15 7.83 -0.58
C VAL A 112 4.59 6.97 -1.74
N LEU A 113 5.31 5.91 -1.43
CA LEU A 113 5.62 4.80 -2.33
C LEU A 113 4.63 3.68 -2.08
N ALA A 114 4.18 3.00 -3.12
CA ALA A 114 3.30 1.85 -2.96
C ALA A 114 3.62 0.76 -3.99
N VAL A 115 3.91 -0.43 -3.54
CA VAL A 115 3.91 -1.61 -4.41
C VAL A 115 2.51 -1.83 -4.93
N ASN A 116 2.36 -2.04 -6.22
CA ASN A 116 1.08 -2.30 -6.87
C ASN A 116 1.13 -3.57 -7.71
N HIS A 117 0.16 -4.46 -7.50
CA HIS A 117 0.01 -5.71 -8.25
C HIS A 117 -1.11 -5.64 -9.29
N GLY A 118 -1.96 -4.64 -9.21
CA GLY A 118 -3.17 -4.57 -10.03
C GLY A 118 -3.00 -3.81 -11.34
N GLY A 119 -3.30 -4.47 -12.47
CA GLY A 119 -3.16 -3.92 -13.81
C GLY A 119 -1.72 -3.89 -14.33
N ARG A 120 -0.76 -3.58 -13.48
CA ARG A 120 0.69 -3.67 -13.71
C ARG A 120 1.42 -3.93 -12.40
N GLU A 121 2.56 -4.58 -12.47
CA GLU A 121 3.51 -4.65 -11.38
C GLU A 121 4.35 -3.37 -11.39
N SER A 122 4.36 -2.62 -10.28
CA SER A 122 5.03 -1.31 -10.22
C SER A 122 5.23 -0.86 -8.78
N VAL A 123 6.15 0.08 -8.57
CA VAL A 123 6.12 0.97 -7.41
C VAL A 123 5.48 2.28 -7.88
N GLU A 124 4.33 2.60 -7.36
CA GLU A 124 3.59 3.83 -7.66
C GLU A 124 4.02 4.95 -6.72
N PHE A 125 4.16 6.15 -7.26
CA PHE A 125 4.61 7.34 -6.52
C PHE A 125 3.47 8.33 -6.37
N PHE A 126 3.17 8.68 -5.14
CA PHE A 126 2.17 9.67 -4.80
C PHE A 126 2.78 10.80 -3.99
N GLN A 127 2.36 12.01 -4.26
CA GLN A 127 2.58 13.14 -3.37
C GLN A 127 1.49 13.15 -2.32
N LEU A 128 1.87 13.17 -1.05
CA LEU A 128 0.94 13.42 0.04
C LEU A 128 0.73 14.93 0.16
N LEU A 129 -0.51 15.35 0.07
CA LEU A 129 -0.94 16.74 0.19
C LEU A 129 -1.83 16.88 1.41
N GLU A 130 -1.50 17.85 2.27
CA GLU A 130 -2.34 18.24 3.40
C GLU A 130 -3.42 19.19 2.91
N GLU A 131 -4.65 18.94 3.29
CA GLU A 131 -5.82 19.77 2.98
C GLU A 131 -6.55 20.18 4.27
N SER A 132 -7.51 21.08 4.18
CA SER A 132 -8.28 21.58 5.33
C SER A 132 -9.01 20.45 6.10
N GLU A 133 -9.36 19.37 5.42
CA GLU A 133 -10.13 18.25 5.98
C GLU A 133 -9.34 16.92 5.97
N GLY A 134 -8.01 16.99 6.02
CA GLY A 134 -7.15 15.82 6.09
C GLY A 134 -6.10 15.73 4.99
N TYR A 135 -5.97 14.57 4.34
CA TYR A 135 -4.92 14.32 3.37
C TYR A 135 -5.47 13.82 2.04
N ARG A 136 -4.74 14.12 0.97
CA ARG A 136 -4.99 13.62 -0.39
C ARG A 136 -3.71 13.09 -1.01
N LEU A 137 -3.84 12.09 -1.86
CA LEU A 137 -2.76 11.55 -2.68
C LEU A 137 -2.91 12.01 -4.13
N ALA A 138 -1.86 12.66 -4.66
CA ALA A 138 -1.75 13.01 -6.06
C ALA A 138 -0.71 12.10 -6.71
N TRP A 139 -1.09 11.34 -7.73
CA TRP A 139 -0.16 10.46 -8.43
C TRP A 139 0.88 11.25 -9.22
N ARG A 140 2.15 10.89 -9.06
CA ARG A 140 3.30 11.59 -9.65
C ARG A 140 4.11 10.72 -10.61
N GLY A 141 3.82 9.42 -10.70
CA GLY A 141 4.56 8.51 -11.58
C GLY A 141 4.71 7.12 -10.98
N CYS A 142 5.58 6.33 -11.57
CA CYS A 142 5.92 5.01 -11.06
C CYS A 142 7.34 4.58 -11.46
N ALA A 143 7.80 3.48 -10.88
CA ALA A 143 8.94 2.71 -11.36
C ALA A 143 8.50 1.29 -11.72
N LEU A 144 8.99 0.79 -12.86
CA LEU A 144 8.68 -0.55 -13.32
C LEU A 144 9.81 -1.51 -12.91
N PRO A 145 9.49 -2.60 -12.20
CA PRO A 145 10.48 -3.61 -11.84
C PRO A 145 10.89 -4.46 -13.07
N PRO A 146 11.94 -5.29 -12.96
CA PRO A 146 12.18 -6.32 -13.95
C PRO A 146 10.94 -7.17 -14.24
N ALA A 147 10.76 -7.58 -15.49
CA ALA A 147 9.50 -8.15 -16.01
C ALA A 147 8.96 -9.38 -15.24
N ASP A 148 9.82 -10.12 -14.56
CA ASP A 148 9.44 -11.32 -13.81
C ASP A 148 9.33 -11.10 -12.28
N SER A 149 9.25 -9.85 -11.86
CA SER A 149 9.16 -9.51 -10.44
C SER A 149 7.73 -9.63 -9.90
N HIS A 150 7.63 -10.08 -8.66
CA HIS A 150 6.47 -9.90 -7.79
C HIS A 150 6.96 -9.33 -6.49
N MET A 151 6.74 -8.03 -6.30
CA MET A 151 7.28 -7.29 -5.17
C MET A 151 6.45 -7.53 -3.90
N ASN A 152 6.99 -7.19 -2.76
CA ASN A 152 6.30 -7.29 -1.48
C ASN A 152 6.17 -5.91 -0.85
N ASP A 153 7.30 -5.31 -0.57
CA ASP A 153 7.39 -4.09 0.22
C ASP A 153 8.40 -3.13 -0.39
N VAL A 154 8.34 -1.87 0.00
CA VAL A 154 9.18 -0.80 -0.50
C VAL A 154 9.62 0.11 0.65
N SER A 155 10.84 0.64 0.56
CA SER A 155 11.31 1.65 1.52
C SER A 155 12.04 2.77 0.80
N ALA A 156 11.66 4.01 1.12
CA ALA A 156 12.27 5.22 0.58
C ALA A 156 13.70 5.41 1.12
N LEU A 157 14.58 5.88 0.26
CA LEU A 157 15.93 6.24 0.63
C LEU A 157 16.09 7.77 0.72
N PRO A 158 16.98 8.27 1.58
CA PRO A 158 17.34 9.66 1.59
C PRO A 158 17.77 10.14 0.19
N GLY A 159 17.19 11.24 -0.30
CA GLY A 159 17.50 11.78 -1.62
C GLY A 159 16.59 11.33 -2.77
N GLY A 160 15.54 10.54 -2.48
CA GLY A 160 14.46 10.25 -3.44
C GLY A 160 14.56 8.91 -4.18
N GLY A 161 15.54 8.07 -3.84
CA GLY A 161 15.58 6.66 -4.27
C GLY A 161 14.73 5.78 -3.38
N PHE A 162 14.64 4.49 -3.70
CA PHE A 162 13.97 3.48 -2.88
C PHE A 162 14.63 2.10 -3.06
N VAL A 163 14.31 1.19 -2.16
CA VAL A 163 14.54 -0.25 -2.28
C VAL A 163 13.20 -0.97 -2.22
N ALA A 164 13.07 -2.08 -2.92
CA ALA A 164 11.88 -2.93 -2.84
C ALA A 164 12.29 -4.38 -2.65
N THR A 165 11.53 -5.11 -1.86
CA THR A 165 11.70 -6.54 -1.68
C THR A 165 10.97 -7.30 -2.77
N HIS A 166 11.53 -8.45 -3.17
CA HIS A 166 11.00 -9.34 -4.20
C HIS A 166 10.64 -10.67 -3.55
N MET A 167 9.38 -11.08 -3.65
CA MET A 167 8.91 -12.33 -3.05
C MET A 167 9.29 -13.55 -3.87
N PHE A 168 8.99 -13.52 -5.17
CA PHE A 168 9.23 -14.63 -6.10
C PHE A 168 9.20 -14.13 -7.55
N ALA A 169 9.82 -14.91 -8.44
CA ALA A 169 9.67 -14.70 -9.87
C ALA A 169 8.27 -15.14 -10.32
N ARG A 170 7.55 -14.32 -11.08
CA ARG A 170 6.18 -14.65 -11.57
C ARG A 170 6.15 -15.89 -12.43
N SER A 171 7.27 -16.21 -13.10
CA SER A 171 7.47 -17.44 -13.87
C SER A 171 7.78 -18.67 -13.01
N SER A 172 8.08 -18.50 -11.72
CA SER A 172 8.29 -19.64 -10.83
C SER A 172 7.03 -20.49 -10.77
N PRO A 173 7.18 -21.83 -10.87
CA PRO A 173 6.04 -22.72 -10.62
C PRO A 173 5.54 -22.43 -9.20
N SER A 174 4.35 -21.89 -9.15
CA SER A 174 3.72 -21.30 -7.99
C SER A 174 3.92 -22.16 -6.72
N ILE A 175 4.28 -21.52 -5.65
CA ILE A 175 3.79 -21.93 -4.34
C ILE A 175 2.27 -21.97 -4.50
N GLY A 176 1.72 -23.19 -4.65
CA GLY A 176 0.29 -23.37 -4.87
C GLY A 176 -0.51 -22.66 -3.78
N PRO A 177 -1.80 -22.39 -4.01
CA PRO A 177 -2.62 -21.68 -3.04
C PRO A 177 -2.44 -22.33 -1.68
N VAL A 178 -2.04 -21.54 -0.70
CA VAL A 178 -1.99 -21.96 0.70
C VAL A 178 -3.44 -22.21 1.09
N SER A 179 -3.84 -23.48 1.05
CA SER A 179 -5.18 -23.96 1.43
C SER A 179 -5.38 -23.90 2.94
#